data_316466a1dfcbb9e861f8381e71b346b2
#
_entry.id   316466a1dfcbb9e861f8381e71b346b2
#
_cell.length_a   1.000
_cell.length_b   1.000
_cell.length_c   1.000
_cell.angle_alpha   90.00
_cell.angle_beta   90.00
_cell.angle_gamma   90.00
#
_symmetry.space_group_name_H-M   'P 1'
#
loop_
_entity.id
_entity.type
_entity.pdbx_description
1 polymer ?
#
loop_
_entity_poly.entity_id
_entity_poly.type
_entity_poly.pdbx_seq_one_letter_code
_entity_poly.pdbx_strand_id
1 'polypeptide(L)'
;DFPTLCALCLGNPVFHVKHPHAGILPGRCASMAPMPNAQLLIFAGSTRQQSFNRKLAHATAAIARDAGASVTVLELSDFDIPLYNADLEAEGTPADVVRLKQALLDHPAWIICSPEYNGSYTALLKNTIDWASSPVKGHPEWQDGTRSFRGKVVGMLSASPGALGGLRSQSHLGPLLTNLECWLAPKAFALGSAGSAFDESGALVQQAHRDRVRAVVDQVLWAAERLQAPAA
;
A
#
# COMPACT_ATOMS: atom_id res chain seq x y z
N ASP A 1 11.53 -58.44 32.79
CA ASP A 1 12.92 -58.34 32.32
C ASP A 1 13.02 -57.36 31.15
N PHE A 2 13.37 -56.12 31.48
CA PHE A 2 13.76 -55.14 30.47
C PHE A 2 15.25 -54.89 30.59
N PRO A 3 16.02 -54.98 29.52
CA PRO A 3 17.43 -54.64 29.56
C PRO A 3 17.65 -53.14 29.38
N THR A 4 18.49 -52.62 30.22
CA THR A 4 19.06 -51.28 30.31
C THR A 4 19.68 -50.86 28.96
N LEU A 5 19.24 -49.75 28.42
CA LEU A 5 19.88 -49.10 27.27
C LEU A 5 20.86 -48.03 27.74
N CYS A 6 22.09 -48.23 27.35
CA CYS A 6 23.29 -47.42 27.59
C CYS A 6 23.19 -46.05 26.94
N ALA A 7 23.43 -44.99 27.68
CA ALA A 7 23.56 -43.63 27.21
C ALA A 7 24.89 -43.45 26.46
N LEU A 8 24.83 -43.28 25.15
CA LEU A 8 25.94 -42.80 24.36
C LEU A 8 25.85 -41.28 24.24
N CYS A 9 26.73 -40.58 24.94
CA CYS A 9 27.00 -39.16 24.80
C CYS A 9 27.58 -38.92 23.40
N LEU A 10 26.79 -38.35 22.51
CA LEU A 10 27.31 -37.73 21.29
C LEU A 10 27.42 -36.21 21.54
N GLY A 11 28.66 -35.76 21.74
CA GLY A 11 28.99 -34.35 21.85
C GLY A 11 28.72 -33.64 20.52
N ASN A 12 27.80 -32.66 20.54
CA ASN A 12 27.65 -31.73 19.43
C ASN A 12 28.84 -30.77 19.41
N PRO A 13 29.56 -30.60 18.29
CA PRO A 13 30.54 -29.55 18.17
C PRO A 13 29.83 -28.18 18.12
N VAL A 14 30.01 -27.39 19.17
CA VAL A 14 29.61 -25.97 19.17
C VAL A 14 30.55 -25.23 18.20
N PHE A 15 30.04 -24.88 17.03
CA PHE A 15 30.74 -24.00 16.14
C PHE A 15 30.77 -22.58 16.73
N HIS A 16 31.90 -22.21 17.34
CA HIS A 16 32.18 -20.84 17.66
C HIS A 16 32.56 -20.07 16.40
N VAL A 17 31.58 -19.40 15.80
CA VAL A 17 31.84 -18.38 14.78
C VAL A 17 32.39 -17.15 15.46
N LYS A 18 33.71 -16.95 15.41
CA LYS A 18 34.30 -15.67 15.78
C LYS A 18 33.94 -14.65 14.74
N HIS A 19 32.96 -13.79 15.05
CA HIS A 19 32.74 -12.59 14.27
C HIS A 19 33.86 -11.61 14.53
N PRO A 20 34.60 -11.14 13.50
CA PRO A 20 35.51 -10.01 13.67
C PRO A 20 34.62 -8.79 14.03
N HIS A 21 34.93 -8.12 15.11
CA HIS A 21 34.37 -6.81 15.43
C HIS A 21 34.82 -5.81 14.35
N ALA A 22 34.13 -5.80 13.21
CA ALA A 22 34.17 -4.67 12.32
C ALA A 22 33.37 -3.55 13.02
N GLY A 23 34.07 -2.49 13.40
CA GLY A 23 33.46 -1.31 13.98
C GLY A 23 32.33 -0.85 13.08
N ILE A 24 31.10 -0.88 13.60
CA ILE A 24 29.95 -0.27 12.96
C ILE A 24 30.22 1.24 13.02
N LEU A 25 30.74 1.79 11.93
CA LEU A 25 30.72 3.23 11.73
C LEU A 25 29.25 3.66 11.84
N PRO A 26 28.92 4.71 12.61
CA PRO A 26 27.57 5.24 12.63
C PRO A 26 27.27 5.72 11.21
N GLY A 27 26.55 4.87 10.47
CA GLY A 27 26.03 5.25 9.17
C GLY A 27 25.18 6.49 9.37
N ARG A 28 25.66 7.64 8.87
CA ARG A 28 24.80 8.80 8.69
C ARG A 28 23.58 8.30 7.95
N CYS A 29 22.40 8.36 8.60
CA CYS A 29 21.14 8.38 7.90
C CYS A 29 21.27 9.53 6.89
N ALA A 30 21.58 9.21 5.64
CA ALA A 30 21.51 10.20 4.58
C ALA A 30 20.08 10.70 4.61
N SER A 31 19.86 11.97 4.89
CA SER A 31 18.56 12.59 4.74
C SER A 31 18.17 12.33 3.29
N MET A 32 17.10 11.57 3.08
CA MET A 32 16.58 11.34 1.73
C MET A 32 16.13 12.71 1.22
N ALA A 33 16.91 13.30 0.31
CA ALA A 33 16.54 14.55 -0.31
C ALA A 33 15.17 14.38 -0.99
N PRO A 34 14.27 15.35 -0.84
CA PRO A 34 12.97 15.28 -1.49
C PRO A 34 13.17 15.18 -3.00
N MET A 35 12.50 14.20 -3.61
CA MET A 35 12.54 13.96 -5.05
C MET A 35 11.57 14.90 -5.75
N PRO A 36 12.03 15.86 -6.55
CA PRO A 36 11.14 16.67 -7.38
C PRO A 36 10.53 15.77 -8.46
N ASN A 37 9.19 15.74 -8.54
CA ASN A 37 8.34 15.15 -9.59
C ASN A 37 7.90 13.67 -9.47
N ALA A 38 8.07 12.97 -8.38
CA ALA A 38 7.42 11.67 -8.24
C ALA A 38 5.89 11.84 -8.20
N GLN A 39 5.20 11.26 -9.20
CA GLN A 39 3.74 11.26 -9.27
C GLN A 39 3.18 10.19 -8.34
N LEU A 40 2.45 10.61 -7.32
CA LEU A 40 1.87 9.75 -6.30
C LEU A 40 0.35 9.81 -6.35
N LEU A 41 -0.30 8.67 -6.53
CA LEU A 41 -1.74 8.50 -6.41
C LEU A 41 -2.09 8.08 -4.98
N ILE A 42 -3.06 8.76 -4.37
CA ILE A 42 -3.54 8.39 -3.03
C ILE A 42 -5.05 8.23 -3.08
N PHE A 43 -5.58 7.12 -2.57
CA PHE A 43 -7.01 6.89 -2.50
C PHE A 43 -7.42 6.04 -1.29
N ALA A 44 -8.71 6.12 -0.95
CA ALA A 44 -9.28 5.36 0.13
C ALA A 44 -10.30 4.32 -0.38
N GLY A 45 -10.29 3.12 0.22
CA GLY A 45 -11.29 2.09 -0.04
C GLY A 45 -12.66 2.38 0.59
N SER A 46 -13.10 3.65 0.58
CA SER A 46 -14.37 4.09 1.16
C SER A 46 -14.88 5.36 0.49
N THR A 47 -16.17 5.39 0.18
CA THR A 47 -16.89 6.58 -0.33
C THR A 47 -17.67 7.32 0.75
N ARG A 48 -17.70 6.82 2.01
CA ARG A 48 -18.41 7.47 3.11
C ARG A 48 -17.80 8.85 3.39
N GLN A 49 -18.60 9.92 3.42
CA GLN A 49 -18.15 11.30 3.59
C GLN A 49 -17.24 11.50 4.82
N GLN A 50 -17.64 10.94 5.97
CA GLN A 50 -16.86 11.02 7.23
C GLN A 50 -15.97 9.79 7.44
N SER A 51 -15.46 9.18 6.38
CA SER A 51 -14.54 8.05 6.49
C SER A 51 -13.19 8.49 7.06
N PHE A 52 -12.73 7.81 8.12
CA PHE A 52 -11.39 8.02 8.66
C PHE A 52 -10.29 7.70 7.63
N ASN A 53 -10.53 6.76 6.73
CA ASN A 53 -9.56 6.44 5.69
C ASN A 53 -9.51 7.50 4.58
N ARG A 54 -10.63 8.17 4.25
CA ARG A 54 -10.61 9.36 3.38
C ARG A 54 -9.86 10.51 4.05
N LYS A 55 -10.14 10.79 5.34
CA LYS A 55 -9.38 11.79 6.10
C LYS A 55 -7.88 11.46 6.12
N LEU A 56 -7.53 10.18 6.33
CA LEU A 56 -6.13 9.74 6.30
C LEU A 56 -5.51 9.92 4.90
N ALA A 57 -6.23 9.63 3.82
CA ALA A 57 -5.76 9.86 2.45
C ALA A 57 -5.45 11.35 2.20
N HIS A 58 -6.34 12.25 2.61
CA HIS A 58 -6.12 13.70 2.48
C HIS A 58 -4.95 14.20 3.35
N ALA A 59 -4.86 13.75 4.61
CA ALA A 59 -3.73 14.08 5.48
C ALA A 59 -2.40 13.55 4.91
N THR A 60 -2.41 12.34 4.34
CA THR A 60 -1.25 11.76 3.65
C THR A 60 -0.87 12.58 2.42
N ALA A 61 -1.84 13.06 1.66
CA ALA A 61 -1.59 13.91 0.50
C ALA A 61 -0.91 15.23 0.87
N ALA A 62 -1.32 15.87 1.98
CA ALA A 62 -0.64 17.05 2.49
C ALA A 62 0.82 16.74 2.87
N ILE A 63 1.04 15.68 3.64
CA ILE A 63 2.39 15.25 4.06
C ILE A 63 3.26 14.90 2.84
N ALA A 64 2.70 14.29 1.79
CA ALA A 64 3.44 13.94 0.59
C ALA A 64 3.80 15.18 -0.25
N ARG A 65 2.92 16.19 -0.33
CA ARG A 65 3.22 17.48 -0.97
C ARG A 65 4.32 18.22 -0.23
N ASP A 66 4.29 18.22 1.09
CA ASP A 66 5.36 18.79 1.94
C ASP A 66 6.69 18.03 1.76
N ALA A 67 6.63 16.78 1.31
CA ALA A 67 7.79 15.98 0.90
C ALA A 67 8.27 16.28 -0.54
N GLY A 68 7.59 17.16 -1.27
CA GLY A 68 7.94 17.54 -2.65
C GLY A 68 7.32 16.63 -3.73
N ALA A 69 6.40 15.73 -3.39
CA ALA A 69 5.73 14.88 -4.38
C ALA A 69 4.62 15.64 -5.14
N SER A 70 4.44 15.30 -6.42
CA SER A 70 3.22 15.62 -7.17
C SER A 70 2.13 14.63 -6.80
N VAL A 71 1.04 15.08 -6.19
CA VAL A 71 0.02 14.21 -5.57
C VAL A 71 -1.34 14.37 -6.22
N THR A 72 -1.88 13.28 -6.70
CA THR A 72 -3.28 13.12 -7.09
C THR A 72 -4.03 12.38 -5.99
N VAL A 73 -5.10 12.97 -5.46
CA VAL A 73 -6.06 12.26 -4.62
C VAL A 73 -7.20 11.78 -5.50
N LEU A 74 -7.41 10.47 -5.55
CA LEU A 74 -8.48 9.87 -6.33
C LEU A 74 -9.64 9.51 -5.40
N GLU A 75 -10.81 10.04 -5.69
CA GLU A 75 -12.04 9.72 -4.98
C GLU A 75 -12.81 8.63 -5.73
N LEU A 76 -12.99 7.47 -5.11
CA LEU A 76 -13.71 6.35 -5.73
C LEU A 76 -15.22 6.67 -5.96
N SER A 77 -15.75 7.69 -5.28
CA SER A 77 -17.11 8.19 -5.51
C SER A 77 -17.30 8.90 -6.84
N ASP A 78 -16.22 9.30 -7.50
CA ASP A 78 -16.27 10.02 -8.79
C ASP A 78 -16.39 9.07 -9.99
N PHE A 79 -16.46 7.77 -9.71
CA PHE A 79 -16.53 6.70 -10.69
C PHE A 79 -17.81 5.89 -10.49
N ASP A 80 -18.63 5.81 -11.51
CA ASP A 80 -19.82 4.93 -11.52
C ASP A 80 -19.39 3.52 -11.97
N ILE A 81 -18.93 2.75 -11.00
CA ILE A 81 -18.42 1.40 -11.22
C ILE A 81 -19.41 0.40 -10.60
N PRO A 82 -20.13 -0.38 -11.42
CA PRO A 82 -21.06 -1.40 -10.92
C PRO A 82 -20.32 -2.52 -10.18
N LEU A 83 -21.05 -3.36 -9.47
CA LEU A 83 -20.47 -4.59 -8.94
C LEU A 83 -19.95 -5.43 -10.11
N TYR A 84 -18.71 -5.92 -9.99
CA TYR A 84 -18.08 -6.72 -11.02
C TYR A 84 -18.92 -7.96 -11.35
N ASN A 85 -19.17 -8.11 -12.63
CA ASN A 85 -19.87 -9.25 -13.20
C ASN A 85 -19.26 -9.52 -14.59
N ALA A 86 -18.83 -10.75 -14.83
CA ALA A 86 -18.23 -11.17 -16.09
C ALA A 86 -19.20 -11.09 -17.29
N ASP A 87 -20.51 -11.26 -17.05
CA ASP A 87 -21.52 -11.10 -18.12
C ASP A 87 -21.63 -9.63 -18.53
N LEU A 88 -21.65 -8.72 -17.55
CA LEU A 88 -21.62 -7.28 -17.80
C LEU A 88 -20.35 -6.84 -18.51
N GLU A 89 -19.20 -7.38 -18.12
CA GLU A 89 -17.91 -7.13 -18.79
C GLU A 89 -17.94 -7.60 -20.25
N ALA A 90 -18.58 -8.74 -20.54
CA ALA A 90 -18.71 -9.28 -21.88
C ALA A 90 -19.59 -8.41 -22.81
N GLU A 91 -20.58 -7.70 -22.24
CA GLU A 91 -21.40 -6.71 -22.95
C GLU A 91 -20.64 -5.42 -23.25
N GLY A 92 -19.66 -5.08 -22.42
CA GLY A 92 -18.77 -3.92 -22.58
C GLY A 92 -18.29 -3.39 -21.24
N THR A 93 -17.01 -3.01 -21.18
CA THR A 93 -16.44 -2.41 -19.96
C THR A 93 -16.98 -1.00 -19.76
N PRO A 94 -17.50 -0.64 -18.57
CA PRO A 94 -17.98 0.71 -18.29
C PRO A 94 -16.88 1.77 -18.52
N ALA A 95 -17.25 2.94 -19.04
CA ALA A 95 -16.30 4.01 -19.36
C ALA A 95 -15.49 4.46 -18.14
N ASP A 96 -16.12 4.50 -16.96
CA ASP A 96 -15.45 4.86 -15.70
C ASP A 96 -14.43 3.84 -15.24
N VAL A 97 -14.59 2.57 -15.60
CA VAL A 97 -13.55 1.56 -15.38
C VAL A 97 -12.30 1.85 -16.22
N VAL A 98 -12.49 2.20 -17.50
CA VAL A 98 -11.36 2.59 -18.39
C VAL A 98 -10.66 3.83 -17.86
N ARG A 99 -11.42 4.84 -17.42
CA ARG A 99 -10.88 6.06 -16.78
C ARG A 99 -10.11 5.75 -15.50
N LEU A 100 -10.62 4.84 -14.66
CA LEU A 100 -9.93 4.38 -13.46
C LEU A 100 -8.61 3.66 -13.80
N LYS A 101 -8.64 2.74 -14.77
CA LYS A 101 -7.44 2.01 -15.24
C LYS A 101 -6.37 2.97 -15.72
N GLN A 102 -6.76 4.03 -16.44
CA GLN A 102 -5.83 5.06 -16.90
C GLN A 102 -5.25 5.84 -15.71
N ALA A 103 -6.07 6.28 -14.76
CA ALA A 103 -5.59 6.97 -13.57
C ALA A 103 -4.59 6.13 -12.76
N LEU A 104 -4.81 4.82 -12.65
CA LEU A 104 -3.87 3.90 -12.02
C LEU A 104 -2.57 3.75 -12.83
N LEU A 105 -2.69 3.67 -14.16
CA LEU A 105 -1.52 3.51 -15.06
C LEU A 105 -0.60 4.72 -15.00
N ASP A 106 -1.16 5.94 -15.02
CA ASP A 106 -0.43 7.21 -15.10
C ASP A 106 0.43 7.49 -13.85
N HIS A 107 0.16 6.80 -12.73
CA HIS A 107 0.88 7.01 -11.48
C HIS A 107 1.77 5.81 -11.16
N PRO A 108 3.09 5.99 -11.11
CA PRO A 108 4.05 4.93 -10.79
C PRO A 108 3.97 4.46 -9.33
N ALA A 109 3.46 5.29 -8.45
CA ALA A 109 3.41 5.04 -7.02
C ALA A 109 2.01 5.31 -6.47
N TRP A 110 1.57 4.46 -5.53
CA TRP A 110 0.27 4.61 -4.88
C TRP A 110 0.38 4.51 -3.36
N ILE A 111 -0.54 5.19 -2.66
CA ILE A 111 -0.84 4.91 -1.26
C ILE A 111 -2.32 4.59 -1.13
N ILE A 112 -2.64 3.43 -0.60
CA ILE A 112 -4.00 2.94 -0.40
C ILE A 112 -4.36 3.01 1.07
N CYS A 113 -5.39 3.80 1.41
CA CYS A 113 -5.97 3.87 2.74
C CYS A 113 -7.16 2.91 2.84
N SER A 114 -6.95 1.71 3.37
CA SER A 114 -7.96 0.65 3.39
C SER A 114 -8.72 0.59 4.71
N PRO A 115 -10.04 0.80 4.73
CA PRO A 115 -10.83 0.41 5.90
C PRO A 115 -10.78 -1.09 6.15
N GLU A 116 -11.04 -1.48 7.38
CA GLU A 116 -11.23 -2.88 7.76
C GLU A 116 -12.70 -3.16 7.99
N TYR A 117 -13.29 -4.03 7.17
CA TYR A 117 -14.64 -4.57 7.35
C TYR A 117 -14.55 -6.09 7.54
N ASN A 118 -15.07 -6.58 8.67
CA ASN A 118 -15.06 -8.01 9.01
C ASN A 118 -13.66 -8.66 8.89
N GLY A 119 -12.62 -7.92 9.32
CA GLY A 119 -11.24 -8.43 9.33
C GLY A 119 -10.52 -8.36 7.98
N SER A 120 -11.11 -7.77 6.94
CA SER A 120 -10.52 -7.67 5.60
C SER A 120 -10.66 -6.26 5.01
N TYR A 121 -10.14 -6.04 3.80
CA TYR A 121 -10.41 -4.83 3.02
C TYR A 121 -11.89 -4.78 2.59
N THR A 122 -12.35 -3.62 2.13
CA THR A 122 -13.77 -3.40 1.80
C THR A 122 -14.16 -4.04 0.48
N ALA A 123 -15.45 -4.38 0.33
CA ALA A 123 -16.03 -4.82 -0.93
C ALA A 123 -15.81 -3.79 -2.05
N LEU A 124 -15.93 -2.48 -1.73
CA LEU A 124 -15.63 -1.40 -2.67
C LEU A 124 -14.21 -1.51 -3.22
N LEU A 125 -13.22 -1.67 -2.35
CA LEU A 125 -11.81 -1.77 -2.79
C LEU A 125 -11.57 -3.04 -3.60
N LYS A 126 -12.17 -4.16 -3.21
CA LYS A 126 -12.10 -5.40 -4.01
C LYS A 126 -12.70 -5.22 -5.39
N ASN A 127 -13.91 -4.65 -5.46
CA ASN A 127 -14.60 -4.36 -6.72
C ASN A 127 -13.79 -3.44 -7.64
N THR A 128 -13.21 -2.39 -7.05
CA THR A 128 -12.31 -1.46 -7.76
C THR A 128 -11.12 -2.18 -8.39
N ILE A 129 -10.49 -3.08 -7.62
CA ILE A 129 -9.33 -3.85 -8.08
C ILE A 129 -9.75 -4.88 -9.13
N ASP A 130 -10.85 -5.58 -8.96
CA ASP A 130 -11.33 -6.60 -9.90
C ASP A 130 -11.61 -5.98 -11.29
N TRP A 131 -12.34 -4.89 -11.34
CA TRP A 131 -12.55 -4.17 -12.59
C TRP A 131 -11.26 -3.63 -13.19
N ALA A 132 -10.41 -3.04 -12.37
CA ALA A 132 -9.17 -2.45 -12.85
C ALA A 132 -8.13 -3.49 -13.31
N SER A 133 -8.24 -4.75 -12.86
CA SER A 133 -7.37 -5.86 -13.27
C SER A 133 -7.95 -6.76 -14.38
N SER A 134 -9.17 -6.47 -14.85
CA SER A 134 -9.80 -7.19 -15.96
C SER A 134 -9.37 -6.61 -17.31
N PRO A 135 -9.26 -7.43 -18.38
CA PRO A 135 -9.01 -6.92 -19.73
C PRO A 135 -10.22 -6.14 -20.26
N VAL A 136 -9.99 -5.23 -21.20
CA VAL A 136 -11.07 -4.55 -21.94
C VAL A 136 -11.13 -5.10 -23.36
N LYS A 137 -12.20 -5.81 -23.66
CA LYS A 137 -12.41 -6.47 -24.96
C LYS A 137 -12.35 -5.46 -26.12
N GLY A 138 -11.54 -5.74 -27.10
CA GLY A 138 -11.38 -4.89 -28.29
C GLY A 138 -10.60 -3.59 -28.07
N HIS A 139 -10.14 -3.29 -26.86
CA HIS A 139 -9.31 -2.12 -26.60
C HIS A 139 -7.83 -2.46 -26.78
N PRO A 140 -7.08 -1.75 -27.66
CA PRO A 140 -5.71 -2.13 -28.00
C PRO A 140 -4.76 -2.10 -26.80
N GLU A 141 -4.98 -1.20 -25.86
CA GLU A 141 -4.09 -0.99 -24.71
C GLU A 141 -4.45 -1.81 -23.46
N TRP A 142 -5.69 -2.29 -23.35
CA TRP A 142 -6.20 -2.95 -22.16
C TRP A 142 -6.50 -4.45 -22.36
N GLN A 143 -5.84 -5.09 -23.31
CA GLN A 143 -5.91 -6.56 -23.46
C GLN A 143 -5.23 -7.28 -22.31
N ASP A 144 -4.17 -6.66 -21.75
CA ASP A 144 -3.57 -7.08 -20.48
C ASP A 144 -4.26 -6.36 -19.32
N GLY A 145 -5.12 -7.08 -18.62
CA GLY A 145 -5.89 -6.53 -17.50
C GLY A 145 -4.99 -6.02 -16.36
N THR A 146 -3.85 -6.67 -16.12
CA THR A 146 -2.95 -6.32 -15.02
C THR A 146 -2.00 -5.16 -15.31
N ARG A 147 -2.02 -4.61 -16.53
CA ARG A 147 -1.14 -3.53 -16.98
C ARG A 147 -1.11 -2.34 -16.01
N SER A 148 -2.25 -1.98 -15.41
CA SER A 148 -2.32 -0.85 -14.47
C SER A 148 -1.60 -1.10 -13.15
N PHE A 149 -1.32 -2.36 -12.80
CA PHE A 149 -0.76 -2.78 -11.52
C PHE A 149 0.72 -3.14 -11.60
N ARG A 150 1.12 -3.77 -12.69
CA ARG A 150 2.48 -4.31 -12.84
C ARG A 150 3.56 -3.29 -12.58
N GLY A 151 4.43 -3.59 -11.61
CA GLY A 151 5.57 -2.74 -11.25
C GLY A 151 5.22 -1.49 -10.45
N LYS A 152 3.95 -1.26 -10.07
CA LYS A 152 3.58 -0.11 -9.23
C LYS A 152 4.11 -0.28 -7.82
N VAL A 153 4.64 0.80 -7.25
CA VAL A 153 5.07 0.82 -5.84
C VAL A 153 3.90 1.24 -4.96
N VAL A 154 3.51 0.39 -4.02
CA VAL A 154 2.32 0.62 -3.21
C VAL A 154 2.64 0.67 -1.72
N GLY A 155 2.28 1.77 -1.06
CA GLY A 155 2.22 1.90 0.39
C GLY A 155 0.81 1.64 0.91
N MET A 156 0.71 1.04 2.09
CA MET A 156 -0.57 0.73 2.71
C MET A 156 -0.75 1.48 4.02
N LEU A 157 -1.88 2.15 4.14
CA LEU A 157 -2.35 2.80 5.35
C LEU A 157 -3.75 2.29 5.70
N SER A 158 -4.13 2.37 6.97
CA SER A 158 -5.49 2.11 7.41
C SER A 158 -5.85 2.96 8.64
N ALA A 159 -7.12 3.22 8.85
CA ALA A 159 -7.62 3.94 10.02
C ALA A 159 -8.92 3.30 10.51
N SER A 160 -9.03 3.12 11.83
CA SER A 160 -10.22 2.57 12.49
C SER A 160 -10.41 3.21 13.86
N PRO A 161 -11.65 3.35 14.35
CA PRO A 161 -11.90 3.73 15.75
C PRO A 161 -11.38 2.71 16.75
N GLY A 162 -11.22 1.44 16.35
CA GLY A 162 -10.64 0.39 17.20
C GLY A 162 -9.11 0.51 17.32
N ALA A 163 -8.55 -0.13 18.34
CA ALA A 163 -7.12 -0.06 18.67
C ALA A 163 -6.19 -0.59 17.57
N LEU A 164 -6.65 -1.60 16.79
CA LEU A 164 -5.85 -2.19 15.72
C LEU A 164 -5.73 -1.31 14.47
N GLY A 165 -6.48 -0.21 14.37
CA GLY A 165 -6.37 0.75 13.28
C GLY A 165 -6.67 0.20 11.88
N GLY A 166 -7.28 -0.97 11.76
CA GLY A 166 -7.53 -1.61 10.46
C GLY A 166 -6.38 -2.50 9.96
N LEU A 167 -5.48 -2.93 10.85
CA LEU A 167 -4.29 -3.72 10.49
C LEU A 167 -4.59 -4.98 9.68
N ARG A 168 -5.70 -5.68 9.97
CA ARG A 168 -6.06 -6.92 9.26
C ARG A 168 -6.42 -6.67 7.79
N SER A 169 -6.97 -5.50 7.46
CA SER A 169 -7.21 -5.15 6.06
C SER A 169 -5.91 -5.09 5.24
N GLN A 170 -4.84 -4.58 5.84
CA GLN A 170 -3.53 -4.52 5.19
C GLN A 170 -2.94 -5.92 4.97
N SER A 171 -3.11 -6.82 5.96
CA SER A 171 -2.62 -8.22 5.86
C SER A 171 -3.29 -8.99 4.73
N HIS A 172 -4.54 -8.67 4.39
CA HIS A 172 -5.26 -9.30 3.27
C HIS A 172 -5.03 -8.56 1.94
N LEU A 173 -4.87 -7.24 1.97
CA LEU A 173 -4.63 -6.44 0.77
C LEU A 173 -3.24 -6.68 0.17
N GLY A 174 -2.24 -6.88 1.01
CA GLY A 174 -0.85 -7.09 0.56
C GLY A 174 -0.71 -8.27 -0.41
N PRO A 175 -1.13 -9.50 -0.06
CA PRO A 175 -1.08 -10.64 -0.97
C PRO A 175 -1.84 -10.42 -2.28
N LEU A 176 -3.00 -9.73 -2.24
CA LEU A 176 -3.76 -9.38 -3.45
C LEU A 176 -2.95 -8.50 -4.39
N LEU A 177 -2.34 -7.44 -3.87
CA LEU A 177 -1.51 -6.52 -4.68
C LEU A 177 -0.24 -7.18 -5.19
N THR A 178 0.38 -8.06 -4.39
CA THR A 178 1.56 -8.83 -4.83
C THR A 178 1.19 -9.79 -5.96
N ASN A 179 0.01 -10.42 -5.91
CA ASN A 179 -0.49 -11.27 -7.00
C ASN A 179 -0.71 -10.49 -8.31
N LEU A 180 -0.96 -9.17 -8.22
CA LEU A 180 -1.07 -8.25 -9.36
C LEU A 180 0.27 -7.60 -9.75
N GLU A 181 1.39 -8.16 -9.27
CA GLU A 181 2.77 -7.75 -9.57
C GLU A 181 3.12 -6.32 -9.09
N CYS A 182 2.46 -5.85 -8.02
CA CYS A 182 2.85 -4.62 -7.34
C CYS A 182 4.05 -4.84 -6.40
N TRP A 183 4.90 -3.83 -6.26
CA TRP A 183 5.94 -3.74 -5.24
C TRP A 183 5.38 -3.10 -3.97
N LEU A 184 5.32 -3.84 -2.88
CA LEU A 184 4.83 -3.30 -1.61
C LEU A 184 5.97 -2.64 -0.84
N ALA A 185 5.75 -1.40 -0.41
CA ALA A 185 6.64 -0.75 0.55
C ALA A 185 6.60 -1.52 1.88
N PRO A 186 7.77 -1.90 2.46
CA PRO A 186 7.81 -2.64 3.71
C PRO A 186 7.19 -1.90 4.89
N LYS A 187 7.24 -0.57 4.88
CA LYS A 187 6.57 0.24 5.91
C LYS A 187 5.09 0.38 5.58
N ALA A 188 4.27 0.11 6.59
CA ALA A 188 2.84 0.35 6.58
C ALA A 188 2.43 0.99 7.92
N PHE A 189 1.27 1.63 7.98
CA PHE A 189 0.79 2.21 9.23
C PHE A 189 -0.71 2.01 9.39
N ALA A 190 -1.11 1.51 10.57
CA ALA A 190 -2.49 1.35 10.99
C ALA A 190 -2.79 2.37 12.11
N LEU A 191 -3.68 3.32 11.83
CA LEU A 191 -4.08 4.39 12.74
C LEU A 191 -5.24 3.93 13.61
N GLY A 192 -4.95 3.49 14.83
CA GLY A 192 -5.95 3.18 15.85
C GLY A 192 -6.57 4.44 16.45
N SER A 193 -7.70 4.29 17.15
CA SER A 193 -8.40 5.37 17.83
C SER A 193 -8.65 6.58 16.92
N ALA A 194 -8.98 6.34 15.65
CA ALA A 194 -9.06 7.36 14.62
C ALA A 194 -10.10 8.46 14.89
N GLY A 195 -11.03 8.26 15.83
CA GLY A 195 -12.05 9.25 16.19
C GLY A 195 -11.48 10.56 16.74
N SER A 196 -10.31 10.54 17.37
CA SER A 196 -9.61 11.69 17.93
C SER A 196 -8.28 12.01 17.24
N ALA A 197 -8.00 11.38 16.11
CA ALA A 197 -6.70 11.48 15.45
C ALA A 197 -6.58 12.66 14.48
N PHE A 198 -7.70 13.29 14.12
CA PHE A 198 -7.75 14.39 13.17
C PHE A 198 -8.33 15.64 13.83
N ASP A 199 -7.78 16.80 13.51
CA ASP A 199 -8.33 18.10 13.86
C ASP A 199 -9.47 18.54 12.91
N GLU A 200 -10.01 19.73 13.11
CA GLU A 200 -11.08 20.30 12.29
C GLU A 200 -10.68 20.50 10.82
N SER A 201 -9.39 20.72 10.56
CA SER A 201 -8.84 20.86 9.21
C SER A 201 -8.64 19.51 8.52
N GLY A 202 -8.76 18.38 9.24
CA GLY A 202 -8.47 17.04 8.78
C GLY A 202 -7.00 16.65 8.88
N ALA A 203 -6.16 17.47 9.51
CA ALA A 203 -4.75 17.14 9.75
C ALA A 203 -4.61 16.19 10.95
N LEU A 204 -3.55 15.35 10.92
CA LEU A 204 -3.23 14.47 12.04
C LEU A 204 -2.74 15.28 13.24
N VAL A 205 -3.40 15.12 14.39
CA VAL A 205 -3.09 15.86 15.63
C VAL A 205 -1.72 15.48 16.19
N GLN A 206 -1.41 14.19 16.25
CA GLN A 206 -0.19 13.70 16.89
C GLN A 206 1.00 13.70 15.92
N GLN A 207 2.13 14.28 16.36
CA GLN A 207 3.37 14.28 15.58
C GLN A 207 3.84 12.85 15.25
N ALA A 208 3.74 11.95 16.21
CA ALA A 208 4.12 10.55 16.00
C ALA A 208 3.33 9.86 14.86
N HIS A 209 2.05 10.22 14.67
CA HIS A 209 1.27 9.71 13.55
C HIS A 209 1.71 10.33 12.22
N ARG A 210 1.99 11.65 12.20
CA ARG A 210 2.56 12.33 11.02
C ARG A 210 3.89 11.70 10.60
N ASP A 211 4.77 11.44 11.57
CA ASP A 211 6.09 10.83 11.31
C ASP A 211 5.95 9.42 10.72
N ARG A 212 4.99 8.62 11.21
CA ARG A 212 4.72 7.28 10.66
C ARG A 212 4.17 7.34 9.24
N VAL A 213 3.21 8.21 8.97
CA VAL A 213 2.69 8.43 7.62
C VAL A 213 3.80 8.91 6.69
N ARG A 214 4.59 9.91 7.14
CA ARG A 214 5.74 10.42 6.39
C ARG A 214 6.75 9.32 6.05
N ALA A 215 7.04 8.41 6.98
CA ALA A 215 7.95 7.31 6.74
C ALA A 215 7.45 6.31 5.68
N VAL A 216 6.13 6.13 5.54
CA VAL A 216 5.54 5.35 4.44
C VAL A 216 5.67 6.10 3.12
N VAL A 217 5.32 7.39 3.11
CA VAL A 217 5.46 8.26 1.93
C VAL A 217 6.89 8.26 1.40
N ASP A 218 7.87 8.53 2.27
CA ASP A 218 9.29 8.59 1.89
C ASP A 218 9.77 7.27 1.28
N GLN A 219 9.33 6.13 1.85
CA GLN A 219 9.72 4.83 1.33
C GLN A 219 9.10 4.52 -0.03
N VAL A 220 7.83 4.89 -0.22
CA VAL A 220 7.13 4.72 -1.51
C VAL A 220 7.80 5.55 -2.59
N LEU A 221 8.08 6.82 -2.32
CA LEU A 221 8.73 7.73 -3.27
C LEU A 221 10.15 7.25 -3.61
N TRP A 222 10.93 6.87 -2.59
CA TRP A 222 12.27 6.33 -2.76
C TRP A 222 12.30 5.07 -3.65
N ALA A 223 11.35 4.15 -3.43
CA ALA A 223 11.30 2.91 -4.20
C ALA A 223 10.81 3.16 -5.64
N ALA A 224 9.79 4.01 -5.82
CA ALA A 224 9.26 4.34 -7.14
C ALA A 224 10.34 4.94 -8.04
N GLU A 225 11.15 5.84 -7.52
CA GLU A 225 12.27 6.41 -8.27
C GLU A 225 13.24 5.35 -8.78
N ARG A 226 13.62 4.40 -7.91
CA ARG A 226 14.65 3.40 -8.21
C ARG A 226 14.16 2.26 -9.10
N LEU A 227 12.90 1.89 -8.94
CA LEU A 227 12.32 0.80 -9.73
C LEU A 227 11.83 1.24 -11.11
N GLN A 228 11.67 2.56 -11.32
CA GLN A 228 11.22 3.11 -12.59
C GLN A 228 12.30 3.89 -13.34
N ALA A 229 13.49 4.03 -12.76
CA ALA A 229 14.63 4.54 -13.50
C ALA A 229 14.88 3.64 -14.72
N PRO A 230 15.08 4.20 -15.93
CA PRO A 230 15.51 3.39 -17.07
C PRO A 230 16.77 2.65 -16.69
N ALA A 231 16.84 1.36 -17.08
CA ALA A 231 18.08 0.61 -16.94
C ALA A 231 19.19 1.37 -17.64
N ALA A 232 20.26 1.70 -16.89
CA ALA A 232 21.40 2.45 -17.40
C ALA A 232 22.17 1.63 -18.45
#